data_68d485bfb1de52c2aebba4863bfa75c7
#
_entry.id   68d485bfb1de52c2aebba4863bfa75c7
#
_cell.length_a   1.000
_cell.length_b   1.000
_cell.length_c   1.000
_cell.angle_alpha   90.00
_cell.angle_beta   90.00
_cell.angle_gamma   90.00
#
_symmetry.space_group_name_H-M   'P 1'
#
loop_
_entity.id
_entity.type
_entity.pdbx_description
1 polymer ?
#
loop_
_entity_poly.entity_id
_entity_poly.type
_entity_poly.pdbx_seq_one_letter_code
_entity_poly.pdbx_strand_id
1 'polypeptide(L)'
;VLALALILAAAPVSNGDAVKALISAQAEAWNKGDLKVFTQVYADDAIFVSPSGVTTGRQAVLERYQKRYPDKKAMGLLSFAFLETREKPDAVSLVAKWTLKYPDKPAATGHTLLVLHKKGDTWLIVQDASM
;
A
#
# COMPACT_ATOMS: atom_id res chain seq x y z
N VAL A 1 38.72 -28.91 -20.12
CA VAL A 1 37.49 -29.05 -19.35
C VAL A 1 36.75 -27.71 -19.41
N LEU A 2 35.70 -27.65 -20.25
CA LEU A 2 34.80 -26.50 -20.24
C LEU A 2 33.90 -26.60 -19.01
N ALA A 3 34.07 -25.69 -18.04
CA ALA A 3 33.11 -25.51 -16.98
C ALA A 3 31.91 -24.75 -17.54
N LEU A 4 30.80 -25.44 -17.73
CA LEU A 4 29.52 -24.83 -18.09
C LEU A 4 29.00 -24.12 -16.82
N ALA A 5 29.19 -22.80 -16.72
CA ALA A 5 28.58 -22.04 -15.69
C ALA A 5 27.08 -21.95 -15.95
N LEU A 6 26.29 -22.69 -15.18
CA LEU A 6 24.85 -22.61 -15.21
C LEU A 6 24.46 -21.27 -14.57
N ILE A 7 24.16 -20.26 -15.38
CA ILE A 7 23.58 -19.01 -14.88
C ILE A 7 22.12 -19.33 -14.58
N LEU A 8 21.79 -19.57 -13.30
CA LEU A 8 20.39 -19.60 -12.88
C LEU A 8 19.85 -18.17 -12.96
N ALA A 9 19.05 -17.89 -13.99
CA ALA A 9 18.25 -16.68 -14.02
C ALA A 9 17.21 -16.77 -12.90
N ALA A 10 17.15 -15.73 -12.04
CA ALA A 10 16.08 -15.61 -11.03
C ALA A 10 14.73 -15.58 -11.76
N ALA A 11 13.72 -16.29 -11.23
CA ALA A 11 12.36 -16.22 -11.74
C ALA A 11 11.84 -14.77 -11.62
N PRO A 12 11.09 -14.25 -12.62
CA PRO A 12 10.49 -12.92 -12.52
C PRO A 12 9.54 -12.85 -11.32
N VAL A 13 9.56 -11.73 -10.62
CA VAL A 13 8.65 -11.46 -9.49
C VAL A 13 7.21 -11.39 -10.01
N SER A 14 6.28 -12.09 -9.35
CA SER A 14 4.86 -12.01 -9.71
C SER A 14 4.31 -10.61 -9.48
N ASN A 15 3.26 -10.25 -10.20
CA ASN A 15 2.58 -8.96 -10.01
C ASN A 15 2.07 -8.79 -8.58
N GLY A 16 1.53 -9.85 -7.99
CA GLY A 16 1.08 -9.83 -6.60
C GLY A 16 2.22 -9.59 -5.61
N ASP A 17 3.37 -10.22 -5.81
CA ASP A 17 4.54 -10.01 -4.97
C ASP A 17 5.12 -8.61 -5.14
N ALA A 18 5.13 -8.07 -6.37
CA ALA A 18 5.55 -6.70 -6.62
C ALA A 18 4.64 -5.68 -5.90
N VAL A 19 3.33 -5.91 -5.92
CA VAL A 19 2.36 -5.06 -5.22
C VAL A 19 2.50 -5.17 -3.71
N LYS A 20 2.69 -6.37 -3.16
CA LYS A 20 2.94 -6.56 -1.72
C LYS A 20 4.20 -5.81 -1.25
N ALA A 21 5.27 -5.87 -2.05
CA ALA A 21 6.49 -5.13 -1.75
C ALA A 21 6.26 -3.61 -1.75
N LEU A 22 5.46 -3.11 -2.70
CA LEU A 22 5.08 -1.70 -2.78
C LEU A 22 4.28 -1.27 -1.53
N ILE A 23 3.31 -2.06 -1.11
CA ILE A 23 2.48 -1.75 0.08
C ILE A 23 3.32 -1.86 1.36
N SER A 24 4.25 -2.79 1.45
CA SER A 24 5.20 -2.86 2.57
C SER A 24 6.10 -1.63 2.65
N ALA A 25 6.58 -1.13 1.51
CA ALA A 25 7.36 0.11 1.45
C ALA A 25 6.51 1.34 1.83
N GLN A 26 5.23 1.34 1.48
CA GLN A 26 4.26 2.36 1.90
C GLN A 26 4.13 2.39 3.43
N ALA A 27 4.06 1.23 4.09
CA ALA A 27 4.05 1.14 5.55
C ALA A 27 5.35 1.69 6.18
N GLU A 28 6.50 1.47 5.56
CA GLU A 28 7.76 2.04 6.04
C GLU A 28 7.76 3.57 5.96
N ALA A 29 7.23 4.15 4.89
CA ALA A 29 7.07 5.60 4.77
C ALA A 29 6.17 6.17 5.87
N TRP A 30 5.03 5.51 6.14
CA TRP A 30 4.17 5.85 7.27
C TRP A 30 4.94 5.86 8.58
N ASN A 31 5.70 4.80 8.85
CA ASN A 31 6.44 4.63 10.09
C ASN A 31 7.57 5.65 10.28
N LYS A 32 8.02 6.28 9.19
CA LYS A 32 8.93 7.43 9.23
C LYS A 32 8.19 8.78 9.40
N GLY A 33 6.86 8.77 9.39
CA GLY A 33 6.05 9.98 9.46
C GLY A 33 5.92 10.71 8.13
N ASP A 34 6.21 10.05 7.01
CA ASP A 34 6.22 10.67 5.67
C ASP A 34 4.94 10.35 4.90
N LEU A 35 3.87 11.09 5.20
CA LEU A 35 2.57 10.92 4.51
C LEU A 35 2.62 11.29 3.04
N LYS A 36 3.52 12.18 2.65
CA LYS A 36 3.67 12.55 1.24
C LYS A 36 4.20 11.38 0.42
N VAL A 37 5.24 10.71 0.90
CA VAL A 37 5.77 9.49 0.28
C VAL A 37 4.74 8.35 0.36
N PHE A 38 4.06 8.20 1.50
CA PHE A 38 3.00 7.22 1.68
C PHE A 38 1.92 7.32 0.59
N THR A 39 1.52 8.54 0.21
CA THR A 39 0.47 8.77 -0.77
C THR A 39 0.94 8.79 -2.23
N GLN A 40 2.24 8.74 -2.49
CA GLN A 40 2.77 8.70 -3.87
C GLN A 40 2.34 7.46 -4.65
N VAL A 41 1.98 6.38 -3.97
CA VAL A 41 1.50 5.14 -4.60
C VAL A 41 0.06 5.24 -5.11
N TYR A 42 -0.66 6.30 -4.77
CA TYR A 42 -2.00 6.54 -5.31
C TYR A 42 -1.93 7.17 -6.69
N ALA A 43 -2.82 6.73 -7.58
CA ALA A 43 -3.03 7.41 -8.85
C ALA A 43 -3.58 8.83 -8.64
N ASP A 44 -3.38 9.71 -9.62
CA ASP A 44 -3.88 11.09 -9.54
C ASP A 44 -5.39 11.17 -9.34
N ASP A 45 -6.12 10.21 -9.88
CA ASP A 45 -7.59 10.09 -9.84
C ASP A 45 -8.09 8.97 -8.93
N ALA A 46 -7.26 8.50 -8.00
CA ALA A 46 -7.62 7.42 -7.09
C ALA A 46 -8.89 7.72 -6.30
N ILE A 47 -9.70 6.70 -6.07
CA ILE A 47 -10.90 6.77 -5.23
C ILE A 47 -10.63 6.09 -3.89
N PHE A 48 -10.77 6.83 -2.82
CA PHE A 48 -10.67 6.33 -1.45
C PHE A 48 -12.05 6.29 -0.81
N VAL A 49 -12.44 5.11 -0.36
CA VAL A 49 -13.73 4.89 0.31
C VAL A 49 -13.50 4.57 1.78
N SER A 50 -14.18 5.27 2.65
CA SER A 50 -14.20 5.01 4.09
C SER A 50 -15.64 5.02 4.61
N PRO A 51 -15.88 4.61 5.86
CA PRO A 51 -17.24 4.70 6.44
C PRO A 51 -17.82 6.11 6.41
N SER A 52 -16.99 7.14 6.39
CA SER A 52 -17.45 8.55 6.37
C SER A 52 -17.69 9.11 4.96
N GLY A 53 -17.38 8.36 3.91
CA GLY A 53 -17.63 8.81 2.54
C GLY A 53 -16.51 8.52 1.55
N VAL A 54 -16.49 9.26 0.45
CA VAL A 54 -15.58 9.06 -0.68
C VAL A 54 -14.68 10.28 -0.84
N THR A 55 -13.39 10.02 -1.01
CA THR A 55 -12.36 11.02 -1.31
C THR A 55 -11.77 10.71 -2.67
N THR A 56 -11.71 11.70 -3.55
CA THR A 56 -11.23 11.54 -4.93
C THR A 56 -9.94 12.32 -5.15
N GLY A 57 -8.93 11.63 -5.66
CA GLY A 57 -7.65 12.18 -6.05
C GLY A 57 -6.57 12.05 -4.98
N ARG A 58 -5.34 11.83 -5.44
CA ARG A 58 -4.16 11.66 -4.55
C ARG A 58 -3.98 12.83 -3.59
N GLN A 59 -4.12 14.06 -4.06
CA GLN A 59 -3.94 15.25 -3.22
C GLN A 59 -4.98 15.31 -2.10
N ALA A 60 -6.24 15.02 -2.41
CA ALA A 60 -7.31 14.98 -1.41
C ALA A 60 -7.12 13.84 -0.40
N VAL A 61 -6.60 12.69 -0.84
CA VAL A 61 -6.23 11.58 0.04
C VAL A 61 -5.12 12.00 1.00
N LEU A 62 -4.07 12.67 0.51
CA LEU A 62 -2.99 13.20 1.35
C LEU A 62 -3.54 14.17 2.41
N GLU A 63 -4.35 15.13 2.01
CA GLU A 63 -4.94 16.12 2.92
C GLU A 63 -5.82 15.45 3.99
N ARG A 64 -6.58 14.41 3.61
CA ARG A 64 -7.37 13.62 4.55
C ARG A 64 -6.49 12.95 5.60
N TYR A 65 -5.39 12.32 5.19
CA TYR A 65 -4.45 11.69 6.11
C TYR A 65 -3.75 12.72 7.02
N GLN A 66 -3.32 13.85 6.48
CA GLN A 66 -2.68 14.92 7.26
C GLN A 66 -3.62 15.48 8.33
N LYS A 67 -4.90 15.61 8.02
CA LYS A 67 -5.91 16.08 8.98
C LYS A 67 -6.19 15.05 10.08
N ARG A 68 -6.30 13.77 9.72
CA ARG A 68 -6.59 12.70 10.67
C ARG A 68 -5.39 12.32 11.52
N TYR A 69 -4.20 12.39 10.96
CA TYR A 69 -2.94 11.99 11.58
C TYR A 69 -1.93 13.16 11.52
N PRO A 70 -2.11 14.19 12.37
CA PRO A 70 -1.33 15.42 12.27
C PRO A 70 0.14 15.27 12.70
N ASP A 71 0.49 14.20 13.41
CA ASP A 71 1.83 13.93 13.90
C ASP A 71 2.12 12.44 14.02
N LYS A 72 3.36 12.07 14.30
CA LYS A 72 3.77 10.67 14.45
C LYS A 72 3.08 9.96 15.60
N LYS A 73 2.77 10.66 16.68
CA LYS A 73 2.06 10.08 17.82
C LYS A 73 0.66 9.62 17.43
N ALA A 74 -0.07 10.42 16.65
CA ALA A 74 -1.38 10.08 16.13
C ALA A 74 -1.32 8.94 15.10
N MET A 75 -0.23 8.84 14.33
CA MET A 75 -0.05 7.84 13.29
C MET A 75 0.15 6.42 13.85
N GLY A 76 0.92 6.28 14.91
CA GLY A 76 1.33 4.96 15.38
C GLY A 76 2.26 4.24 14.39
N LEU A 77 2.49 2.96 14.62
CA LEU A 77 3.28 2.09 13.73
C LEU A 77 2.35 1.21 12.90
N LEU A 78 2.43 1.36 11.58
CA LEU A 78 1.62 0.63 10.62
C LEU A 78 2.26 -0.70 10.25
N SER A 79 1.45 -1.75 10.24
CA SER A 79 1.79 -3.05 9.64
C SER A 79 0.59 -3.60 8.87
N PHE A 80 0.88 -4.42 7.86
CA PHE A 80 -0.12 -5.12 7.08
C PHE A 80 0.04 -6.64 7.21
N ALA A 81 -1.07 -7.34 7.33
CA ALA A 81 -1.16 -8.78 7.10
C ALA A 81 -1.91 -9.00 5.78
N PHE A 82 -1.22 -9.51 4.77
CA PHE A 82 -1.82 -9.77 3.47
C PHE A 82 -2.68 -11.02 3.52
N LEU A 83 -3.95 -10.91 3.14
CA LEU A 83 -4.94 -11.97 3.27
C LEU A 83 -5.25 -12.63 1.92
N GLU A 84 -5.38 -11.85 0.86
CA GLU A 84 -5.71 -12.36 -0.48
C GLU A 84 -5.17 -11.43 -1.56
N THR A 85 -4.72 -12.01 -2.65
CA THR A 85 -4.25 -11.29 -3.83
C THR A 85 -4.84 -11.92 -5.08
N ARG A 86 -5.36 -11.11 -5.98
CA ARG A 86 -5.83 -11.55 -7.31
C ARG A 86 -5.08 -10.79 -8.38
N GLU A 87 -4.48 -11.53 -9.28
CA GLU A 87 -3.58 -11.00 -10.29
C GLU A 87 -4.18 -11.08 -11.70
N LYS A 88 -3.98 -9.99 -12.44
CA LYS A 88 -4.11 -9.93 -13.91
C LYS A 88 -2.83 -9.27 -14.45
N PRO A 89 -2.57 -9.30 -15.78
CA PRO A 89 -1.35 -8.73 -16.33
C PRO A 89 -1.14 -7.25 -16.01
N ASP A 90 -2.21 -6.48 -15.87
CA ASP A 90 -2.21 -5.02 -15.69
C ASP A 90 -2.98 -4.54 -14.46
N ALA A 91 -3.51 -5.46 -13.65
CA ALA A 91 -4.29 -5.15 -12.47
C ALA A 91 -4.06 -6.17 -11.36
N VAL A 92 -4.01 -5.70 -10.13
CA VAL A 92 -3.95 -6.54 -8.93
C VAL A 92 -4.97 -6.01 -7.93
N SER A 93 -5.76 -6.90 -7.33
CA SER A 93 -6.53 -6.60 -6.13
C SER A 93 -5.88 -7.26 -4.92
N LEU A 94 -5.85 -6.55 -3.80
CA LEU A 94 -5.22 -6.98 -2.57
C LEU A 94 -6.13 -6.72 -1.39
N VAL A 95 -6.37 -7.75 -0.59
CA VAL A 95 -7.04 -7.61 0.72
C VAL A 95 -6.01 -7.78 1.81
N ALA A 96 -5.97 -6.84 2.74
CA ALA A 96 -5.06 -6.87 3.87
C ALA A 96 -5.75 -6.40 5.15
N LYS A 97 -5.26 -6.90 6.28
CA LYS A 97 -5.56 -6.33 7.60
C LYS A 97 -4.47 -5.32 7.93
N TRP A 98 -4.87 -4.10 8.24
CA TRP A 98 -3.94 -3.09 8.76
C TRP A 98 -4.02 -3.01 10.29
N THR A 99 -2.90 -2.69 10.89
CA THR A 99 -2.77 -2.48 12.33
C THR A 99 -1.93 -1.23 12.58
N LEU A 100 -2.43 -0.34 13.43
CA LEU A 100 -1.68 0.79 13.97
C LEU A 100 -1.40 0.51 15.44
N LYS A 101 -0.13 0.33 15.78
CA LYS A 101 0.31 0.10 17.17
C LYS A 101 0.69 1.41 17.82
N TYR A 102 0.27 1.57 19.06
CA TYR A 102 0.57 2.73 19.91
C TYR A 102 1.23 2.29 21.21
N PRO A 103 2.19 3.07 21.76
CA PRO A 103 2.86 2.70 23.02
C PRO A 103 1.97 2.87 24.26
N ASP A 104 0.92 3.69 24.19
CA ASP A 104 0.15 4.17 25.33
C ASP A 104 -1.36 3.92 25.23
N LYS A 105 -1.82 3.20 24.20
CA LYS A 105 -3.23 2.86 24.01
C LYS A 105 -3.37 1.60 23.16
N PRO A 106 -4.57 0.97 23.16
CA PRO A 106 -4.82 -0.20 22.33
C PRO A 106 -4.57 0.05 20.85
N ALA A 107 -4.11 -0.97 20.14
CA ALA A 107 -3.94 -0.91 18.69
C ALA A 107 -5.28 -0.66 17.98
N ALA A 108 -5.24 0.14 16.92
CA ALA A 108 -6.33 0.25 15.97
C ALA A 108 -6.12 -0.77 14.83
N THR A 109 -7.18 -1.43 14.42
CA THR A 109 -7.13 -2.41 13.32
C THR A 109 -8.31 -2.22 12.39
N GLY A 110 -8.14 -2.68 11.17
CA GLY A 110 -9.21 -2.73 10.18
C GLY A 110 -8.76 -3.50 8.95
N HIS A 111 -9.57 -3.43 7.91
CA HIS A 111 -9.27 -4.08 6.65
C HIS A 111 -9.19 -3.06 5.52
N THR A 112 -8.40 -3.39 4.51
CA THR A 112 -8.32 -2.61 3.28
C THR A 112 -8.47 -3.52 2.07
N LEU A 113 -9.21 -3.03 1.09
CA LEU A 113 -9.26 -3.59 -0.26
C LEU A 113 -8.62 -2.57 -1.19
N LEU A 114 -7.52 -2.95 -1.80
CA LEU A 114 -6.79 -2.13 -2.74
C LEU A 114 -6.93 -2.71 -4.14
N VAL A 115 -7.18 -1.84 -5.11
CA VAL A 115 -7.07 -2.17 -6.54
C VAL A 115 -5.97 -1.31 -7.12
N LEU A 116 -4.97 -1.98 -7.72
CA LEU A 116 -3.83 -1.32 -8.35
C LEU A 116 -3.82 -1.62 -9.84
N HIS A 117 -3.51 -0.59 -10.62
CA HIS A 117 -3.28 -0.73 -12.05
C HIS A 117 -1.81 -0.48 -12.38
N LYS A 118 -1.30 -1.26 -13.33
CA LYS A 118 0.05 -1.08 -13.85
C LYS A 118 0.07 0.05 -14.87
N LYS A 119 0.98 1.00 -14.66
CA LYS A 119 1.24 2.13 -15.57
C LYS A 119 2.70 2.13 -15.94
N GLY A 120 3.04 1.66 -17.14
CA GLY A 120 4.44 1.39 -17.51
C GLY A 120 5.02 0.31 -16.59
N ASP A 121 6.10 0.63 -15.88
CA ASP A 121 6.74 -0.26 -14.91
C ASP A 121 6.28 0.02 -13.47
N THR A 122 5.30 0.89 -13.27
CA THR A 122 4.85 1.35 -11.95
C THR A 122 3.45 0.84 -11.66
N TRP A 123 3.21 0.41 -10.42
CA TRP A 123 1.89 0.08 -9.90
C TRP A 123 1.34 1.26 -9.10
N LEU A 124 0.08 1.64 -9.36
CA LEU A 124 -0.60 2.70 -8.64
C LEU A 124 -1.93 2.23 -8.08
N ILE A 125 -2.25 2.63 -6.86
CA ILE A 125 -3.56 2.39 -6.26
C ILE A 125 -4.58 3.27 -6.98
N VAL A 126 -5.58 2.65 -7.58
CA VAL A 126 -6.71 3.35 -8.22
C VAL A 126 -7.95 3.36 -7.36
N GLN A 127 -8.10 2.35 -6.50
CA GLN A 127 -9.20 2.26 -5.54
C GLN A 127 -8.68 1.72 -4.22
N ASP A 128 -9.13 2.33 -3.14
CA ASP A 128 -8.84 1.95 -1.75
C ASP A 128 -10.14 2.03 -0.95
N ALA A 129 -10.58 0.91 -0.43
CA ALA A 129 -11.68 0.84 0.52
C ALA A 129 -11.11 0.37 1.86
N SER A 130 -11.04 1.28 2.82
CA SER A 130 -10.45 1.04 4.14
C SER A 130 -11.47 1.32 5.25
N MET A 131 -11.56 0.37 6.19
CA MET A 131 -12.52 0.45 7.29
C MET A 131 -12.02 -0.29 8.52
#